data_7e2de63aa79219d387f47651e9ed9029
#
_entry.id   7e2de63aa79219d387f47651e9ed9029
#
_cell.length_a   1.000
_cell.length_b   1.000
_cell.length_c   1.000
_cell.angle_alpha   90.00
_cell.angle_beta   90.00
_cell.angle_gamma   90.00
#
_symmetry.space_group_name_H-M   'P 1'
#
loop_
_entity.id
_entity.type
_entity.pdbx_description
1 polymer ?
#
loop_
_entity_poly.entity_id
_entity_poly.type
_entity_poly.pdbx_seq_one_letter_code
_entity_poly.pdbx_strand_id
1 'polypeptide(L)'
;MSGPMSLEPGGSQQDTLMLRLSDIHPPRRRPRWAVDDSTLTIRLPWHGPDQEAVSWLAAELADRIGPAVHPYEVAALLEAEGLTAPMVRERYGHPSLFSLAAALYEQVPRTFPEPAPTDDPWRPDTVRCLLRGVLFALPGLAYLLTAPLWNARGHASALIVAGLISWAWGQALGHRAHLRMATGRREGARTLMAGAPLGALVATAAAAPLAHSGPLLLAAAAQSTYLAAAGVLLVLARERLLLAALSPLIAGAAVLPWWEPGDLARAELPTLAVVATFFVTVWALREPLAAPAVPGAARPRVLSSLPYGLFGLAAAVLVLLEARQEPYAVIVLTVSMGPAEWLLYRYRGLSVAALRAATTPGGFLLRTADNLTLCLLGYLLPLWPAALLTGVGPVALLALGAALWTALLLQAFGAAWLSALVSLTAAGGAGAVTLFDLSPGPVAALTLCSAAAALCLSVSVLWLLGRPAPHA
;
A
#
# COMPACT_ATOMS: atom_id res chain seq x y z
N MET A 1 2.03 -1.73 -10.65
CA MET A 1 1.63 -2.69 -9.61
C MET A 1 2.21 -2.19 -8.32
N SER A 2 1.37 -1.53 -7.54
CA SER A 2 1.68 -1.23 -6.16
C SER A 2 1.73 -2.56 -5.41
N GLY A 3 2.88 -2.93 -4.85
CA GLY A 3 2.92 -3.96 -3.83
C GLY A 3 2.02 -3.56 -2.67
N PRO A 4 1.49 -4.52 -1.89
CA PRO A 4 0.71 -4.19 -0.73
C PRO A 4 1.56 -3.30 0.17
N MET A 5 1.02 -2.15 0.56
CA MET A 5 1.61 -1.35 1.62
C MET A 5 1.53 -2.20 2.88
N SER A 6 2.67 -2.66 3.39
CA SER A 6 2.69 -3.37 4.66
C SER A 6 2.29 -2.39 5.76
N LEU A 7 1.22 -2.72 6.46
CA LEU A 7 0.70 -1.98 7.62
C LEU A 7 1.39 -2.35 8.92
N GLU A 8 2.42 -3.17 8.89
CA GLU A 8 3.12 -3.48 10.12
C GLU A 8 3.97 -2.28 10.56
N PRO A 9 3.56 -1.56 11.62
CA PRO A 9 4.50 -0.77 12.40
C PRO A 9 5.53 -1.76 12.91
N GLY A 10 6.81 -1.40 12.83
CA GLY A 10 7.90 -2.27 13.25
C GLY A 10 7.61 -2.90 14.61
N GLY A 11 7.23 -4.15 14.59
CA GLY A 11 6.89 -4.91 15.78
C GLY A 11 8.13 -5.23 16.57
N SER A 12 8.51 -4.39 17.52
CA SER A 12 9.41 -4.77 18.60
C SER A 12 9.16 -4.00 19.91
N GLN A 13 8.33 -2.95 19.91
CA GLN A 13 8.05 -2.19 21.13
C GLN A 13 6.67 -2.47 21.75
N GLN A 14 5.69 -2.94 21.00
CA GLN A 14 4.37 -3.24 21.57
C GLN A 14 4.33 -4.62 22.28
N ASP A 15 5.06 -5.61 21.79
CA ASP A 15 5.14 -6.92 22.44
C ASP A 15 5.84 -6.89 23.81
N THR A 16 6.78 -5.95 24.01
CA THR A 16 7.45 -5.75 25.29
C THR A 16 6.58 -5.10 26.35
N LEU A 17 5.58 -4.30 25.95
CA LEU A 17 4.65 -3.67 26.89
C LEU A 17 3.53 -4.61 27.34
N MET A 18 3.02 -5.46 26.45
CA MET A 18 2.00 -6.47 26.78
C MET A 18 2.54 -7.59 27.66
N LEU A 19 3.79 -8.02 27.46
CA LEU A 19 4.44 -9.03 28.32
C LEU A 19 4.74 -8.51 29.74
N ARG A 20 4.91 -7.20 29.93
CA ARG A 20 5.10 -6.61 31.26
C ARG A 20 3.82 -6.42 32.04
N LEU A 21 2.65 -6.39 31.39
CA LEU A 21 1.37 -6.30 32.07
C LEU A 21 0.86 -7.65 32.57
N SER A 22 1.33 -8.78 32.02
CA SER A 22 0.98 -10.12 32.48
C SER A 22 1.76 -10.60 33.70
N ASP A 23 2.88 -9.94 34.03
CA ASP A 23 3.73 -10.28 35.19
C ASP A 23 3.42 -9.44 36.45
N ILE A 24 2.32 -8.71 36.45
CA ILE A 24 1.86 -8.02 37.67
C ILE A 24 1.32 -9.09 38.63
N HIS A 25 2.18 -9.51 39.56
CA HIS A 25 1.81 -10.31 40.69
C HIS A 25 0.59 -9.73 41.41
N PRO A 26 -0.32 -10.57 41.96
CA PRO A 26 -1.46 -10.08 42.71
C PRO A 26 -0.96 -9.15 43.82
N PRO A 27 -1.71 -8.08 44.14
CA PRO A 27 -1.24 -7.03 45.02
C PRO A 27 -0.78 -7.68 46.36
N ARG A 28 0.50 -7.53 46.65
CA ARG A 28 1.05 -7.92 47.95
C ARG A 28 0.20 -7.22 49.01
N ARG A 29 -0.36 -7.95 49.94
CA ARG A 29 -1.08 -7.41 51.10
C ARG A 29 -0.24 -6.29 51.68
N ARG A 30 -0.83 -5.09 51.79
CA ARG A 30 -0.20 -3.92 52.37
C ARG A 30 0.33 -4.31 53.75
N PRO A 31 1.58 -3.99 54.08
CA PRO A 31 2.13 -4.24 55.41
C PRO A 31 1.23 -3.63 56.45
N ARG A 32 1.02 -4.27 57.57
CA ARG A 32 0.14 -3.79 58.67
C ARG A 32 0.44 -2.42 59.20
N TRP A 33 1.66 -1.91 59.00
CA TRP A 33 2.07 -0.57 59.40
C TRP A 33 1.54 0.55 58.47
N ALA A 34 1.03 0.20 57.29
CA ALA A 34 0.48 1.18 56.33
C ALA A 34 -1.01 1.52 56.62
N VAL A 35 -1.60 0.97 57.68
CA VAL A 35 -3.02 1.12 58.00
C VAL A 35 -3.22 1.90 59.31
N ASP A 36 -2.16 2.35 59.97
CA ASP A 36 -2.27 3.07 61.26
C ASP A 36 -2.20 4.60 61.04
N ASP A 37 -3.31 5.17 60.61
CA ASP A 37 -3.52 6.64 60.50
C ASP A 37 -3.84 7.32 61.84
N SER A 38 -3.60 6.65 62.98
CA SER A 38 -3.91 7.15 64.32
C SER A 38 -2.71 7.75 65.05
N THR A 39 -1.58 7.97 64.39
CA THR A 39 -0.53 8.83 64.96
C THR A 39 -0.97 10.28 64.91
N LEU A 40 -1.15 10.86 66.09
CA LEU A 40 -1.40 12.29 66.34
C LEU A 40 -0.49 13.17 65.47
N THR A 41 -0.91 13.49 64.27
CA THR A 41 -0.34 14.58 63.49
C THR A 41 -0.88 15.88 64.11
N ILE A 42 -0.02 16.56 64.84
CA ILE A 42 -0.23 17.97 65.16
C ILE A 42 -0.41 18.67 63.82
N ARG A 43 -1.66 19.01 63.46
CA ARG A 43 -1.95 19.82 62.27
C ARG A 43 -1.40 21.21 62.55
N LEU A 44 -0.16 21.45 62.14
CA LEU A 44 0.32 22.82 61.95
C LEU A 44 -0.63 23.48 60.92
N PRO A 45 -1.05 24.74 61.16
CA PRO A 45 -1.92 25.45 60.23
C PRO A 45 -1.25 25.47 58.86
N TRP A 46 -1.91 24.87 57.92
CA TRP A 46 -1.43 24.83 56.53
C TRP A 46 -1.50 26.26 55.96
N HIS A 47 -0.35 26.89 55.77
CA HIS A 47 -0.24 28.08 54.98
C HIS A 47 -0.29 27.65 53.52
N GLY A 48 -1.18 28.25 52.75
CA GLY A 48 -1.37 27.90 51.33
C GLY A 48 -0.07 27.97 50.51
N PRO A 49 -0.11 27.61 49.23
CA PRO A 49 1.09 27.58 48.38
C PRO A 49 1.82 28.92 48.44
N ASP A 50 3.12 28.89 48.74
CA ASP A 50 3.98 30.06 48.62
C ASP A 50 4.28 30.28 47.15
N GLN A 51 3.46 31.11 46.47
CA GLN A 51 3.56 31.38 45.04
C GLN A 51 4.90 31.96 44.63
N GLU A 52 5.55 32.75 45.52
CA GLU A 52 6.84 33.34 45.22
C GLU A 52 7.95 32.28 45.21
N ALA A 53 7.96 31.38 46.18
CA ALA A 53 8.90 30.26 46.23
C ALA A 53 8.70 29.28 45.08
N VAL A 54 7.44 29.02 44.69
CA VAL A 54 7.11 28.15 43.53
C VAL A 54 7.55 28.80 42.22
N SER A 55 7.33 30.14 42.06
CA SER A 55 7.74 30.84 40.83
C SER A 55 9.25 30.91 40.70
N TRP A 56 9.97 31.09 41.80
CA TRP A 56 11.43 31.03 41.78
C TRP A 56 11.96 29.65 41.39
N LEU A 57 11.41 28.58 41.96
CA LEU A 57 11.75 27.20 41.61
C LEU A 57 11.41 26.89 40.15
N ALA A 58 10.28 27.41 39.64
CA ALA A 58 9.87 27.27 38.24
C ALA A 58 10.89 27.92 37.29
N ALA A 59 11.39 29.12 37.65
CA ALA A 59 12.41 29.82 36.88
C ALA A 59 13.77 29.10 36.91
N GLU A 60 14.16 28.56 38.08
CA GLU A 60 15.43 27.83 38.26
C GLU A 60 15.45 26.51 37.44
N LEU A 61 14.32 25.82 37.41
CA LEU A 61 14.21 24.53 36.74
C LEU A 61 13.57 24.58 35.34
N ALA A 62 13.33 25.79 34.78
CA ALA A 62 12.61 26.00 33.55
C ALA A 62 13.14 25.16 32.39
N ASP A 63 14.46 25.12 32.18
CA ASP A 63 15.11 24.38 31.09
C ASP A 63 14.94 22.85 31.22
N ARG A 64 14.76 22.36 32.45
CA ARG A 64 14.61 20.93 32.75
C ARG A 64 13.15 20.48 32.79
N ILE A 65 12.26 21.39 33.16
CA ILE A 65 10.80 21.17 33.22
C ILE A 65 10.18 21.39 31.84
N GLY A 66 10.69 22.34 31.04
CA GLY A 66 10.16 22.65 29.70
C GLY A 66 10.00 21.46 28.74
N PRO A 67 10.95 20.52 28.67
CA PRO A 67 10.81 19.31 27.82
C PRO A 67 9.92 18.20 28.42
N ALA A 68 9.46 18.33 29.68
CA ALA A 68 8.61 17.32 30.32
C ALA A 68 7.25 17.19 29.62
N VAL A 69 6.83 15.97 29.33
CA VAL A 69 5.55 15.66 28.65
C VAL A 69 4.40 15.49 29.64
N HIS A 70 4.72 15.14 30.90
CA HIS A 70 3.72 14.87 31.94
C HIS A 70 4.19 15.36 33.30
N PRO A 71 3.27 15.82 34.19
CA PRO A 71 3.64 16.26 35.55
C PRO A 71 4.40 15.23 36.38
N TYR A 72 4.23 13.94 36.09
CA TYR A 72 4.98 12.86 36.77
C TYR A 72 6.48 12.88 36.47
N GLU A 73 6.87 13.35 35.27
CA GLU A 73 8.29 13.51 34.93
C GLU A 73 8.91 14.66 35.77
N VAL A 74 8.14 15.74 35.99
CA VAL A 74 8.55 16.81 36.89
C VAL A 74 8.64 16.31 38.31
N ALA A 75 7.71 15.45 38.78
CA ALA A 75 7.78 14.86 40.10
C ALA A 75 9.05 14.00 40.28
N ALA A 76 9.38 13.17 39.30
CA ALA A 76 10.60 12.38 39.31
C ALA A 76 11.87 13.27 39.31
N LEU A 77 11.83 14.37 38.58
CA LEU A 77 12.92 15.36 38.55
C LEU A 77 13.11 16.01 39.92
N LEU A 78 12.02 16.43 40.58
CA LEU A 78 12.06 17.02 41.93
C LEU A 78 12.57 15.99 42.98
N GLU A 79 12.18 14.75 42.86
CA GLU A 79 12.67 13.66 43.71
C GLU A 79 14.18 13.42 43.50
N ALA A 80 14.65 13.45 42.25
CA ALA A 80 16.08 13.34 41.90
C ALA A 80 16.90 14.52 42.45
N GLU A 81 16.30 15.72 42.54
CA GLU A 81 16.90 16.89 43.20
C GLU A 81 16.87 16.82 44.75
N GLY A 82 16.33 15.73 45.29
CA GLY A 82 16.31 15.48 46.71
C GLY A 82 15.20 16.22 47.49
N LEU A 83 14.16 16.73 46.81
CA LEU A 83 13.02 17.32 47.48
C LEU A 83 12.18 16.24 48.18
N THR A 84 12.09 16.35 49.49
CA THR A 84 11.29 15.46 50.33
C THR A 84 9.91 16.00 50.62
N ALA A 85 8.95 15.14 50.97
CA ALA A 85 7.58 15.58 51.29
C ALA A 85 7.49 16.62 52.42
N PRO A 86 8.31 16.57 53.49
CA PRO A 86 8.38 17.64 54.49
C PRO A 86 8.84 18.99 53.90
N MET A 87 9.91 18.97 53.09
CA MET A 87 10.43 20.20 52.44
C MET A 87 9.40 20.84 51.53
N VAL A 88 8.64 20.04 50.80
CA VAL A 88 7.58 20.51 49.89
C VAL A 88 6.48 21.22 50.69
N ARG A 89 6.12 20.70 51.84
CA ARG A 89 5.09 21.32 52.71
C ARG A 89 5.59 22.60 53.39
N GLU A 90 6.80 22.55 53.93
CA GLU A 90 7.33 23.67 54.74
C GLU A 90 7.79 24.83 53.86
N ARG A 91 8.44 24.55 52.72
CA ARG A 91 9.06 25.60 51.90
C ARG A 91 8.16 26.10 50.78
N TYR A 92 7.32 25.23 50.20
CA TYR A 92 6.49 25.58 49.06
C TYR A 92 4.98 25.54 49.35
N GLY A 93 4.57 25.15 50.56
CA GLY A 93 3.18 25.12 50.98
C GLY A 93 2.31 24.10 50.20
N HIS A 94 2.89 23.13 49.49
CA HIS A 94 2.17 22.12 48.75
C HIS A 94 1.95 20.85 49.57
N PRO A 95 0.76 20.20 49.49
CA PRO A 95 0.44 19.02 50.27
C PRO A 95 1.26 17.77 49.90
N SER A 96 1.75 17.73 48.67
CA SER A 96 2.53 16.62 48.15
C SER A 96 3.49 17.04 47.05
N LEU A 97 4.51 16.20 46.78
CA LEU A 97 5.44 16.38 45.67
C LEU A 97 4.71 16.48 44.32
N PHE A 98 3.66 15.66 44.13
CA PHE A 98 2.88 15.64 42.90
C PHE A 98 2.08 16.94 42.70
N SER A 99 1.55 17.55 43.76
CA SER A 99 0.85 18.84 43.67
C SER A 99 1.81 19.99 43.33
N LEU A 100 3.03 19.99 43.87
CA LEU A 100 4.08 20.92 43.44
C LEU A 100 4.50 20.71 42.02
N ALA A 101 4.71 19.46 41.61
CA ALA A 101 5.06 19.09 40.21
C ALA A 101 4.00 19.52 39.21
N ALA A 102 2.71 19.37 39.56
CA ALA A 102 1.61 19.84 38.71
C ALA A 102 1.61 21.37 38.57
N ALA A 103 1.81 22.10 39.67
CA ALA A 103 1.89 23.56 39.65
C ALA A 103 3.07 24.08 38.81
N LEU A 104 4.24 23.49 38.96
CA LEU A 104 5.43 23.81 38.15
C LEU A 104 5.23 23.50 36.69
N TYR A 105 4.60 22.34 36.39
CA TYR A 105 4.29 21.93 35.04
C TYR A 105 3.32 22.86 34.32
N GLU A 106 2.36 23.45 35.03
CA GLU A 106 1.44 24.47 34.49
C GLU A 106 2.10 25.83 34.31
N GLN A 107 3.03 26.20 35.18
CA GLN A 107 3.65 27.52 35.22
C GLN A 107 4.80 27.66 34.19
N VAL A 108 5.55 26.59 33.91
CA VAL A 108 6.68 26.64 32.98
C VAL A 108 6.19 26.48 31.54
N PRO A 109 6.55 27.41 30.62
CA PRO A 109 6.26 27.25 29.19
C PRO A 109 6.88 25.96 28.65
N ARG A 110 6.11 25.15 27.97
CA ARG A 110 6.56 23.87 27.40
C ARG A 110 7.41 24.11 26.18
N THR A 111 8.66 23.70 26.24
CA THR A 111 9.55 23.62 25.06
C THR A 111 9.70 22.17 24.68
N PHE A 112 8.67 21.62 23.99
CA PHE A 112 8.89 20.36 23.31
C PHE A 112 9.91 20.60 22.19
N PRO A 113 10.98 19.80 22.07
CA PRO A 113 11.74 19.81 20.84
C PRO A 113 10.74 19.50 19.73
N GLU A 114 10.58 20.45 18.79
CA GLU A 114 9.77 20.22 17.61
C GLU A 114 10.28 18.91 17.02
N PRO A 115 9.45 17.86 16.92
CA PRO A 115 9.90 16.63 16.31
C PRO A 115 10.40 17.02 14.92
N ALA A 116 11.63 16.61 14.58
CA ALA A 116 12.19 16.86 13.28
C ALA A 116 11.10 16.50 12.25
N PRO A 117 10.82 17.38 11.26
CA PRO A 117 9.76 17.15 10.30
C PRO A 117 10.00 15.77 9.70
N THR A 118 9.29 14.77 10.18
CA THR A 118 9.33 13.43 9.64
C THR A 118 8.69 13.52 8.28
N ASP A 119 9.47 13.26 7.24
CA ASP A 119 8.93 13.11 5.90
C ASP A 119 7.71 12.18 6.00
N ASP A 120 6.56 12.68 5.58
CA ASP A 120 5.34 11.90 5.59
C ASP A 120 5.57 10.64 4.73
N PRO A 121 5.67 9.43 5.32
CA PRO A 121 5.94 8.21 4.57
C PRO A 121 4.84 7.91 3.54
N TRP A 122 3.70 8.58 3.63
CA TRP A 122 2.55 8.45 2.73
C TRP A 122 2.44 9.59 1.72
N ARG A 123 3.44 10.48 1.67
CA ARG A 123 3.47 11.52 0.63
C ARG A 123 3.65 10.87 -0.74
N PRO A 124 2.68 11.02 -1.66
CA PRO A 124 2.78 10.41 -2.97
C PRO A 124 3.92 11.02 -3.77
N ASP A 125 4.79 10.19 -4.31
CA ASP A 125 5.73 10.60 -5.35
C ASP A 125 4.98 10.66 -6.69
N THR A 126 4.52 11.85 -7.06
CA THR A 126 3.69 12.08 -8.24
C THR A 126 4.40 11.65 -9.52
N VAL A 127 5.71 11.95 -9.64
CA VAL A 127 6.49 11.61 -10.84
C VAL A 127 6.58 10.11 -11.00
N ARG A 128 6.83 9.40 -9.92
CA ARG A 128 6.94 7.95 -9.91
C ARG A 128 5.60 7.27 -10.24
N CYS A 129 4.50 7.73 -9.65
CA CYS A 129 3.18 7.20 -9.94
C CYS A 129 2.78 7.40 -11.41
N LEU A 130 2.99 8.60 -11.96
CA LEU A 130 2.73 8.88 -13.37
C LEU A 130 3.61 8.04 -14.29
N LEU A 131 4.91 7.92 -13.98
CA LEU A 131 5.84 7.09 -14.75
C LEU A 131 5.38 5.62 -14.78
N ARG A 132 4.89 5.07 -13.67
CA ARG A 132 4.32 3.73 -13.62
C ARG A 132 3.11 3.58 -14.52
N GLY A 133 2.18 4.54 -14.53
CA GLY A 133 1.03 4.53 -15.46
C GLY A 133 1.47 4.44 -16.91
N VAL A 134 2.46 5.24 -17.31
CA VAL A 134 3.05 5.18 -18.67
C VAL A 134 3.71 3.82 -18.91
N LEU A 135 4.53 3.32 -17.98
CA LEU A 135 5.22 2.03 -18.11
C LEU A 135 4.27 0.85 -18.27
N PHE A 136 3.06 0.91 -17.72
CA PHE A 136 2.04 -0.13 -17.93
C PHE A 136 1.44 -0.09 -19.33
N ALA A 137 1.36 1.06 -19.96
CA ALA A 137 0.81 1.20 -21.31
C ALA A 137 1.85 0.90 -22.42
N LEU A 138 3.15 1.19 -22.17
CA LEU A 138 4.21 1.05 -23.16
C LEU A 138 4.33 -0.36 -23.80
N PRO A 139 4.14 -1.48 -23.08
CA PRO A 139 4.17 -2.80 -23.70
C PRO A 139 3.15 -3.01 -24.81
N GLY A 140 2.05 -2.24 -24.79
CA GLY A 140 1.07 -2.20 -25.88
C GLY A 140 1.66 -1.83 -27.23
N LEU A 141 2.75 -1.05 -27.25
CA LEU A 141 3.47 -0.68 -28.48
C LEU A 141 4.09 -1.91 -29.17
N ALA A 142 4.44 -2.96 -28.44
CA ALA A 142 4.94 -4.20 -29.03
C ALA A 142 3.87 -4.86 -29.90
N TYR A 143 2.61 -4.88 -29.45
CA TYR A 143 1.50 -5.40 -30.23
C TYR A 143 1.19 -4.52 -31.43
N LEU A 144 1.29 -3.19 -31.27
CA LEU A 144 1.12 -2.27 -32.38
C LEU A 144 2.18 -2.49 -33.47
N LEU A 145 3.46 -2.64 -33.09
CA LEU A 145 4.55 -2.89 -34.03
C LEU A 145 4.43 -4.25 -34.72
N THR A 146 4.04 -5.28 -33.97
CA THR A 146 3.96 -6.63 -34.51
C THR A 146 2.61 -6.98 -35.13
N ALA A 147 1.60 -6.10 -35.04
CA ALA A 147 0.25 -6.34 -35.57
C ALA A 147 0.22 -6.87 -37.02
N PRO A 148 1.02 -6.34 -37.97
CA PRO A 148 1.04 -6.86 -39.35
C PRO A 148 1.63 -8.26 -39.49
N LEU A 149 2.44 -8.72 -38.50
CA LEU A 149 3.07 -10.06 -38.53
C LEU A 149 2.11 -11.16 -38.07
N TRP A 150 0.99 -10.79 -37.44
CA TRP A 150 0.07 -11.76 -36.84
C TRP A 150 -1.31 -11.70 -37.50
N ASN A 151 -1.85 -12.86 -37.80
CA ASN A 151 -3.28 -12.94 -38.07
C ASN A 151 -4.03 -12.95 -36.71
N ALA A 152 -4.33 -11.75 -36.16
CA ALA A 152 -4.80 -11.56 -34.81
C ALA A 152 -6.06 -12.35 -34.43
N ARG A 153 -6.93 -12.67 -35.42
CA ARG A 153 -8.22 -13.35 -35.19
C ARG A 153 -8.10 -14.82 -34.79
N GLY A 154 -6.98 -15.50 -35.13
CA GLY A 154 -6.81 -16.92 -34.83
C GLY A 154 -5.78 -17.23 -33.73
N HIS A 155 -4.95 -16.29 -33.33
CA HIS A 155 -3.73 -16.56 -32.55
C HIS A 155 -3.67 -15.81 -31.19
N ALA A 156 -4.66 -15.01 -30.84
CA ALA A 156 -4.63 -14.20 -29.62
C ALA A 156 -4.76 -15.04 -28.33
N SER A 157 -5.36 -16.23 -28.37
CA SER A 157 -5.66 -17.04 -27.17
C SER A 157 -4.42 -17.41 -26.37
N ALA A 158 -3.33 -17.80 -27.02
CA ALA A 158 -2.08 -18.12 -26.32
C ALA A 158 -1.48 -16.92 -25.62
N LEU A 159 -1.44 -15.76 -26.28
CA LEU A 159 -0.94 -14.51 -25.68
C LEU A 159 -1.83 -14.02 -24.54
N ILE A 160 -3.15 -14.16 -24.68
CA ILE A 160 -4.12 -13.82 -23.63
C ILE A 160 -3.88 -14.68 -22.38
N VAL A 161 -3.81 -16.00 -22.54
CA VAL A 161 -3.58 -16.93 -21.41
C VAL A 161 -2.24 -16.67 -20.76
N ALA A 162 -1.16 -16.48 -21.55
CA ALA A 162 0.15 -16.10 -21.04
C ALA A 162 0.07 -14.79 -20.21
N GLY A 163 -0.64 -13.78 -20.71
CA GLY A 163 -0.83 -12.49 -20.04
C GLY A 163 -1.60 -12.61 -18.73
N LEU A 164 -2.74 -13.32 -18.73
CA LEU A 164 -3.58 -13.53 -17.53
C LEU A 164 -2.79 -14.22 -16.41
N ILE A 165 -2.08 -15.28 -16.74
CA ILE A 165 -1.29 -16.05 -15.76
C ILE A 165 -0.08 -15.24 -15.29
N SER A 166 0.63 -14.56 -16.19
CA SER A 166 1.74 -13.69 -15.81
C SER A 166 1.30 -12.56 -14.89
N TRP A 167 0.12 -11.98 -15.15
CA TRP A 167 -0.44 -10.93 -14.30
C TRP A 167 -0.80 -11.46 -12.91
N ALA A 168 -1.55 -12.55 -12.83
CA ALA A 168 -1.92 -13.21 -11.58
C ALA A 168 -0.69 -13.61 -10.75
N TRP A 169 0.30 -14.23 -11.40
CA TRP A 169 1.55 -14.60 -10.75
C TRP A 169 2.34 -13.40 -10.27
N GLY A 170 2.43 -12.35 -11.09
CA GLY A 170 3.12 -11.11 -10.76
C GLY A 170 2.55 -10.42 -9.53
N GLN A 171 1.22 -10.42 -9.33
CA GLN A 171 0.56 -9.88 -8.15
C GLN A 171 0.93 -10.69 -6.88
N ALA A 172 0.83 -12.01 -6.94
CA ALA A 172 1.19 -12.88 -5.83
C ALA A 172 2.68 -12.76 -5.49
N LEU A 173 3.55 -12.77 -6.50
CA LEU A 173 5.00 -12.65 -6.33
C LEU A 173 5.39 -11.28 -5.76
N GLY A 174 4.78 -10.19 -6.24
CA GLY A 174 5.02 -8.84 -5.76
C GLY A 174 4.70 -8.72 -4.27
N HIS A 175 3.53 -9.19 -3.84
CA HIS A 175 3.17 -9.24 -2.43
C HIS A 175 4.18 -10.05 -1.60
N ARG A 176 4.50 -11.26 -2.03
CA ARG A 176 5.45 -12.12 -1.34
C ARG A 176 6.84 -11.48 -1.23
N ALA A 177 7.29 -10.84 -2.30
CA ALA A 177 8.58 -10.15 -2.31
C ALA A 177 8.61 -8.99 -1.32
N HIS A 178 7.54 -8.19 -1.21
CA HIS A 178 7.44 -7.11 -0.24
C HIS A 178 7.49 -7.62 1.20
N LEU A 179 6.73 -8.68 1.53
CA LEU A 179 6.82 -9.32 2.85
C LEU A 179 8.25 -9.80 3.17
N ARG A 180 8.94 -10.35 2.18
CA ARG A 180 10.32 -10.81 2.35
C ARG A 180 11.32 -9.65 2.43
N MET A 181 11.06 -8.53 1.73
CA MET A 181 11.89 -7.32 1.85
C MET A 181 11.78 -6.67 3.24
N ALA A 182 10.61 -6.75 3.90
CA ALA A 182 10.45 -6.29 5.27
C ALA A 182 11.35 -7.10 6.25
N THR A 183 11.65 -8.36 5.95
CA THR A 183 12.59 -9.17 6.74
C THR A 183 14.05 -8.96 6.34
N GLY A 184 14.33 -8.57 5.07
CA GLY A 184 15.67 -8.28 4.57
C GLY A 184 15.72 -8.13 3.05
N ARG A 185 16.51 -7.17 2.56
CA ARG A 185 16.63 -6.87 1.11
C ARG A 185 17.05 -8.10 0.29
N ARG A 186 18.00 -8.89 0.80
CA ARG A 186 18.48 -10.10 0.15
C ARG A 186 17.39 -11.16 0.03
N GLU A 187 16.58 -11.30 1.04
CA GLU A 187 15.51 -12.29 1.10
C GLU A 187 14.38 -11.97 0.10
N GLY A 188 14.03 -10.68 -0.03
CA GLY A 188 13.13 -10.20 -1.07
C GLY A 188 13.69 -10.46 -2.48
N ALA A 189 14.94 -10.10 -2.72
CA ALA A 189 15.60 -10.30 -4.01
C ALA A 189 15.70 -11.78 -4.41
N ARG A 190 16.00 -12.68 -3.45
CA ARG A 190 15.97 -14.14 -3.70
C ARG A 190 14.59 -14.65 -4.08
N THR A 191 13.55 -14.10 -3.45
CA THR A 191 12.16 -14.45 -3.77
C THR A 191 11.83 -14.04 -5.20
N LEU A 192 12.25 -12.83 -5.62
CA LEU A 192 12.07 -12.36 -6.99
C LEU A 192 12.89 -13.17 -7.99
N MET A 193 14.16 -13.44 -7.70
CA MET A 193 15.07 -14.20 -8.57
C MET A 193 14.56 -15.62 -8.87
N ALA A 194 13.96 -16.29 -7.88
CA ALA A 194 13.39 -17.62 -8.07
C ALA A 194 11.97 -17.57 -8.65
N GLY A 195 11.14 -16.65 -8.17
CA GLY A 195 9.71 -16.61 -8.51
C GLY A 195 9.41 -16.02 -9.88
N ALA A 196 10.21 -15.08 -10.38
CA ALA A 196 9.96 -14.43 -11.66
C ALA A 196 10.18 -15.40 -12.85
N PRO A 197 11.29 -16.15 -12.95
CA PRO A 197 11.47 -17.15 -14.01
C PRO A 197 10.44 -18.28 -13.93
N LEU A 198 10.10 -18.72 -12.71
CA LEU A 198 9.08 -19.75 -12.51
C LEU A 198 7.71 -19.28 -13.03
N GLY A 199 7.34 -18.03 -12.77
CA GLY A 199 6.09 -17.46 -13.28
C GLY A 199 6.07 -17.35 -14.79
N ALA A 200 7.18 -16.93 -15.42
CA ALA A 200 7.30 -16.88 -16.87
C ALA A 200 7.18 -18.29 -17.50
N LEU A 201 7.82 -19.30 -16.88
CA LEU A 201 7.73 -20.68 -17.31
C LEU A 201 6.29 -21.22 -17.21
N VAL A 202 5.63 -21.02 -16.07
CA VAL A 202 4.24 -21.47 -15.85
C VAL A 202 3.29 -20.81 -16.85
N ALA A 203 3.41 -19.51 -17.09
CA ALA A 203 2.57 -18.77 -18.02
C ALA A 203 2.79 -19.25 -19.47
N THR A 204 4.05 -19.48 -19.88
CA THR A 204 4.39 -20.01 -21.19
C THR A 204 3.88 -21.44 -21.36
N ALA A 205 4.06 -22.31 -20.37
CA ALA A 205 3.59 -23.67 -20.39
C ALA A 205 2.05 -23.76 -20.51
N ALA A 206 1.34 -22.90 -19.79
CA ALA A 206 -0.12 -22.84 -19.89
C ALA A 206 -0.61 -22.31 -21.26
N ALA A 207 0.16 -21.47 -21.93
CA ALA A 207 -0.15 -20.96 -23.27
C ALA A 207 0.20 -21.99 -24.38
N ALA A 208 1.13 -22.92 -24.12
CA ALA A 208 1.64 -23.85 -25.10
C ALA A 208 0.56 -24.69 -25.83
N PRO A 209 -0.49 -25.22 -25.16
CA PRO A 209 -1.54 -25.97 -25.85
C PRO A 209 -2.37 -25.13 -26.84
N LEU A 210 -2.34 -23.79 -26.68
CA LEU A 210 -3.07 -22.83 -27.52
C LEU A 210 -2.18 -22.22 -28.61
N ALA A 211 -0.88 -22.49 -28.56
CA ALA A 211 0.09 -22.00 -29.51
C ALA A 211 0.18 -22.94 -30.70
N HIS A 212 -0.55 -22.65 -31.79
CA HIS A 212 -0.59 -23.48 -33.01
C HIS A 212 0.67 -23.38 -33.87
N SER A 213 1.66 -22.57 -33.48
CA SER A 213 2.95 -22.40 -34.18
C SER A 213 4.10 -22.08 -33.24
N GLY A 214 5.33 -22.46 -33.63
CA GLY A 214 6.54 -22.14 -32.88
C GLY A 214 6.74 -20.63 -32.63
N PRO A 215 6.58 -19.75 -33.62
CA PRO A 215 6.66 -18.30 -33.44
C PRO A 215 5.68 -17.75 -32.41
N LEU A 216 4.45 -18.27 -32.35
CA LEU A 216 3.46 -17.84 -31.37
C LEU A 216 3.83 -18.26 -29.95
N LEU A 217 4.39 -19.48 -29.79
CA LEU A 217 4.91 -19.92 -28.50
C LEU A 217 6.10 -19.07 -28.04
N LEU A 218 6.99 -18.71 -28.96
CA LEU A 218 8.10 -17.79 -28.67
C LEU A 218 7.60 -16.40 -28.27
N ALA A 219 6.57 -15.88 -28.93
CA ALA A 219 5.95 -14.60 -28.55
C ALA A 219 5.32 -14.66 -27.15
N ALA A 220 4.61 -15.75 -26.81
CA ALA A 220 4.06 -15.97 -25.47
C ALA A 220 5.16 -16.07 -24.40
N ALA A 221 6.27 -16.75 -24.72
CA ALA A 221 7.44 -16.84 -23.84
C ALA A 221 8.13 -15.48 -23.64
N ALA A 222 8.31 -14.72 -24.72
CA ALA A 222 8.88 -13.36 -24.67
C ALA A 222 8.01 -12.43 -23.84
N GLN A 223 6.70 -12.43 -24.04
CA GLN A 223 5.72 -11.67 -23.25
C GLN A 223 5.79 -12.04 -21.76
N SER A 224 5.78 -13.35 -21.44
CA SER A 224 5.82 -13.81 -20.06
C SER A 224 7.14 -13.45 -19.39
N THR A 225 8.26 -13.57 -20.10
CA THR A 225 9.61 -13.15 -19.62
C THR A 225 9.67 -11.65 -19.38
N TYR A 226 9.14 -10.85 -20.30
CA TYR A 226 9.05 -9.40 -20.14
C TYR A 226 8.23 -9.02 -18.91
N LEU A 227 7.02 -9.58 -18.76
CA LEU A 227 6.14 -9.26 -17.62
C LEU A 227 6.77 -9.66 -16.28
N ALA A 228 7.46 -10.80 -16.24
CA ALA A 228 8.20 -11.23 -15.06
C ALA A 228 9.36 -10.27 -14.72
N ALA A 229 10.18 -9.90 -15.70
CA ALA A 229 11.31 -9.00 -15.54
C ALA A 229 10.89 -7.58 -15.17
N ALA A 230 9.87 -7.03 -15.86
CA ALA A 230 9.28 -5.73 -15.57
C ALA A 230 8.70 -5.69 -14.15
N GLY A 231 8.00 -6.76 -13.73
CA GLY A 231 7.49 -6.90 -12.36
C GLY A 231 8.59 -6.84 -11.31
N VAL A 232 9.74 -7.47 -11.54
CA VAL A 232 10.92 -7.38 -10.66
C VAL A 232 11.42 -5.94 -10.55
N LEU A 233 11.59 -5.25 -11.68
CA LEU A 233 12.08 -3.85 -11.68
C LEU A 233 11.13 -2.91 -10.96
N LEU A 234 9.81 -3.09 -11.13
CA LEU A 234 8.81 -2.28 -10.45
C LEU A 234 8.80 -2.53 -8.93
N VAL A 235 8.96 -3.78 -8.49
CA VAL A 235 9.07 -4.12 -7.07
C VAL A 235 10.35 -3.55 -6.46
N LEU A 236 11.47 -3.54 -7.20
CA LEU A 236 12.73 -2.95 -6.78
C LEU A 236 12.78 -1.42 -6.90
N ALA A 237 11.69 -0.78 -7.33
CA ALA A 237 11.61 0.68 -7.53
C ALA A 237 12.61 1.21 -8.57
N ARG A 238 12.83 0.45 -9.66
CA ARG A 238 13.77 0.78 -10.74
C ARG A 238 13.03 1.18 -12.04
N GLU A 239 12.00 2.01 -11.92
CA GLU A 239 11.13 2.45 -13.02
C GLU A 239 11.91 3.09 -14.19
N ARG A 240 12.93 3.91 -13.86
CA ARG A 240 13.78 4.58 -14.87
C ARG A 240 14.58 3.57 -15.71
N LEU A 241 15.02 2.48 -15.10
CA LEU A 241 15.72 1.41 -15.82
C LEU A 241 14.79 0.66 -16.76
N LEU A 242 13.55 0.42 -16.34
CA LEU A 242 12.55 -0.19 -17.20
C LEU A 242 12.21 0.71 -18.38
N LEU A 243 12.06 2.03 -18.16
CA LEU A 243 11.84 2.99 -19.23
C LEU A 243 13.00 2.99 -20.24
N ALA A 244 14.23 2.97 -19.75
CA ALA A 244 15.42 2.91 -20.61
C ALA A 244 15.47 1.62 -21.43
N ALA A 245 15.10 0.47 -20.83
CA ALA A 245 15.04 -0.82 -21.54
C ALA A 245 13.95 -0.86 -22.61
N LEU A 246 12.88 -0.07 -22.46
CA LEU A 246 11.79 0.04 -23.45
C LEU A 246 12.07 1.08 -24.55
N SER A 247 13.19 1.81 -24.49
CA SER A 247 13.51 2.85 -25.49
C SER A 247 13.52 2.37 -26.94
N PRO A 248 13.98 1.14 -27.30
CA PRO A 248 13.91 0.66 -28.68
C PRO A 248 12.46 0.52 -29.16
N LEU A 249 11.58 0.04 -28.29
CA LEU A 249 10.16 -0.11 -28.58
C LEU A 249 9.47 1.24 -28.78
N ILE A 250 9.77 2.22 -27.91
CA ILE A 250 9.25 3.58 -28.00
C ILE A 250 9.71 4.24 -29.29
N ALA A 251 11.01 4.14 -29.61
CA ALA A 251 11.56 4.70 -30.84
C ALA A 251 10.93 4.10 -32.09
N GLY A 252 10.78 2.76 -32.11
CA GLY A 252 10.13 2.05 -33.21
C GLY A 252 8.67 2.47 -33.41
N ALA A 253 7.91 2.61 -32.34
CA ALA A 253 6.53 3.05 -32.41
C ALA A 253 6.41 4.52 -32.81
N ALA A 254 7.32 5.39 -32.34
CA ALA A 254 7.31 6.82 -32.65
C ALA A 254 7.53 7.14 -34.14
N VAL A 255 8.25 6.29 -34.87
CA VAL A 255 8.51 6.52 -36.31
C VAL A 255 7.41 5.97 -37.22
N LEU A 256 6.48 5.14 -36.72
CA LEU A 256 5.39 4.54 -37.53
C LEU A 256 4.58 5.53 -38.38
N PRO A 257 4.29 6.78 -37.96
CA PRO A 257 3.53 7.73 -38.77
C PRO A 257 4.27 8.19 -40.02
N TRP A 258 5.61 8.07 -40.03
CA TRP A 258 6.45 8.58 -41.13
C TRP A 258 7.17 7.49 -41.90
N TRP A 259 7.33 6.31 -41.30
CA TRP A 259 8.09 5.22 -41.89
C TRP A 259 7.52 3.88 -41.46
N GLU A 260 7.21 3.04 -42.43
CA GLU A 260 6.79 1.65 -42.15
C GLU A 260 8.02 0.73 -42.06
N PRO A 261 8.35 0.25 -40.85
CA PRO A 261 9.45 -0.70 -40.71
C PRO A 261 9.11 -2.02 -41.43
N GLY A 262 10.12 -2.62 -42.03
CA GLY A 262 10.01 -3.96 -42.56
C GLY A 262 9.78 -5.01 -41.47
N ASP A 263 9.34 -6.23 -41.84
CA ASP A 263 8.95 -7.30 -40.92
C ASP A 263 10.05 -7.66 -39.90
N LEU A 264 11.32 -7.60 -40.34
CA LEU A 264 12.46 -7.87 -39.47
C LEU A 264 12.54 -6.85 -38.35
N ALA A 265 12.49 -5.56 -38.66
CA ALA A 265 12.53 -4.48 -37.66
C ALA A 265 11.31 -4.53 -36.72
N ARG A 266 10.14 -4.90 -37.23
CA ARG A 266 8.91 -5.10 -36.43
C ARG A 266 9.06 -6.21 -35.39
N ALA A 267 9.84 -7.25 -35.68
CA ALA A 267 10.12 -8.36 -34.76
C ALA A 267 11.32 -8.05 -33.84
N GLU A 268 12.38 -7.40 -34.36
CA GLU A 268 13.61 -7.16 -33.61
C GLU A 268 13.45 -6.14 -32.50
N LEU A 269 12.71 -5.03 -32.74
CA LEU A 269 12.57 -3.98 -31.75
C LEU A 269 11.90 -4.43 -30.43
N PRO A 270 10.77 -5.17 -30.45
CA PRO A 270 10.20 -5.77 -29.25
C PRO A 270 11.14 -6.80 -28.61
N THR A 271 11.81 -7.62 -29.42
CA THR A 271 12.77 -8.62 -28.92
C THR A 271 13.92 -7.94 -28.19
N LEU A 272 14.49 -6.87 -28.74
CA LEU A 272 15.54 -6.09 -28.11
C LEU A 272 15.08 -5.48 -26.78
N ALA A 273 13.84 -4.98 -26.72
CA ALA A 273 13.27 -4.46 -25.48
C ALA A 273 13.12 -5.56 -24.41
N VAL A 274 12.71 -6.78 -24.78
CA VAL A 274 12.64 -7.92 -23.85
C VAL A 274 14.03 -8.28 -23.33
N VAL A 275 15.01 -8.41 -24.24
CA VAL A 275 16.40 -8.74 -23.90
C VAL A 275 17.00 -7.66 -23.00
N ALA A 276 16.84 -6.39 -23.34
CA ALA A 276 17.30 -5.26 -22.52
C ALA A 276 16.66 -5.29 -21.11
N THR A 277 15.33 -5.50 -21.03
CA THR A 277 14.62 -5.60 -19.76
C THR A 277 15.15 -6.77 -18.91
N PHE A 278 15.40 -7.91 -19.52
CA PHE A 278 15.96 -9.06 -18.82
C PHE A 278 17.37 -8.75 -18.24
N PHE A 279 18.29 -8.22 -19.05
CA PHE A 279 19.64 -7.90 -18.60
C PHE A 279 19.66 -6.83 -17.51
N VAL A 280 18.86 -5.78 -17.67
CA VAL A 280 18.73 -4.73 -16.67
C VAL A 280 18.14 -5.28 -15.35
N THR A 281 17.23 -6.24 -15.43
CA THR A 281 16.67 -6.92 -14.25
C THR A 281 17.71 -7.75 -13.52
N VAL A 282 18.51 -8.54 -14.25
CA VAL A 282 19.65 -9.29 -13.68
C VAL A 282 20.65 -8.36 -13.03
N TRP A 283 20.95 -7.24 -13.68
CA TRP A 283 21.86 -6.22 -13.13
C TRP A 283 21.28 -5.58 -11.86
N ALA A 284 20.00 -5.20 -11.86
CA ALA A 284 19.34 -4.57 -10.72
C ALA A 284 19.23 -5.49 -9.49
N LEU A 285 19.17 -6.80 -9.68
CA LEU A 285 19.13 -7.79 -8.59
C LEU A 285 20.50 -7.97 -7.90
N ARG A 286 21.61 -7.59 -8.51
CA ARG A 286 22.97 -7.81 -7.95
C ARG A 286 23.17 -7.12 -6.60
N GLU A 287 22.76 -5.86 -6.51
CA GLU A 287 22.93 -5.06 -5.30
C GLU A 287 22.15 -5.65 -4.10
N PRO A 288 20.83 -5.88 -4.18
CA PRO A 288 20.09 -6.45 -3.05
C PRO A 288 20.48 -7.89 -2.73
N LEU A 289 20.95 -8.69 -3.71
CA LEU A 289 21.48 -10.04 -3.46
C LEU A 289 22.82 -10.04 -2.73
N ALA A 290 23.62 -9.00 -2.89
CA ALA A 290 24.90 -8.83 -2.18
C ALA A 290 24.71 -8.38 -0.72
N ALA A 291 23.51 -7.91 -0.34
CA ALA A 291 23.22 -7.52 1.03
C ALA A 291 23.40 -8.69 2.02
N PRO A 292 23.74 -8.43 3.29
CA PRO A 292 23.91 -9.48 4.29
C PRO A 292 22.63 -10.28 4.48
N ALA A 293 22.76 -11.59 4.71
CA ALA A 293 21.63 -12.44 5.03
C ALA A 293 21.16 -12.16 6.47
N VAL A 294 19.87 -12.14 6.69
CA VAL A 294 19.29 -12.02 8.04
C VAL A 294 19.07 -13.43 8.59
N PRO A 295 19.83 -13.83 9.64
CA PRO A 295 19.65 -15.14 10.27
C PRO A 295 18.25 -15.25 10.86
N GLY A 296 17.59 -16.40 10.68
CA GLY A 296 16.26 -16.64 11.25
C GLY A 296 15.12 -15.85 10.58
N ALA A 297 15.35 -15.22 9.43
CA ALA A 297 14.33 -14.44 8.72
C ALA A 297 13.03 -15.26 8.54
N ALA A 298 11.91 -14.71 9.02
CA ALA A 298 10.60 -15.34 8.93
C ALA A 298 10.23 -15.68 7.49
N ARG A 299 9.67 -16.88 7.29
CA ARG A 299 9.16 -17.31 5.98
C ARG A 299 7.63 -17.20 5.98
N PRO A 300 7.05 -16.14 5.46
CA PRO A 300 5.60 -16.00 5.41
C PRO A 300 4.99 -17.18 4.63
N ARG A 301 3.80 -17.60 5.05
CA ARG A 301 3.07 -18.70 4.39
C ARG A 301 2.80 -18.34 2.93
N VAL A 302 2.93 -19.31 2.02
CA VAL A 302 2.65 -19.09 0.58
C VAL A 302 1.21 -18.64 0.37
N LEU A 303 0.29 -19.19 1.17
CA LEU A 303 -1.14 -18.86 1.12
C LEU A 303 -1.46 -17.39 1.43
N SER A 304 -0.59 -16.65 2.14
CA SER A 304 -0.80 -15.22 2.38
C SER A 304 -0.76 -14.38 1.11
N SER A 305 -0.08 -14.86 0.05
CA SER A 305 0.02 -14.17 -1.23
C SER A 305 -1.03 -14.64 -2.25
N LEU A 306 -1.77 -15.71 -1.95
CA LEU A 306 -2.78 -16.28 -2.84
C LEU A 306 -3.89 -15.28 -3.19
N PRO A 307 -4.49 -14.52 -2.25
CA PRO A 307 -5.58 -13.60 -2.57
C PRO A 307 -5.15 -12.49 -3.54
N TYR A 308 -3.88 -12.07 -3.50
CA TYR A 308 -3.35 -11.09 -4.45
C TYR A 308 -3.26 -11.65 -5.86
N GLY A 309 -2.83 -12.91 -6.01
CA GLY A 309 -2.83 -13.58 -7.30
C GLY A 309 -4.24 -13.81 -7.85
N LEU A 310 -5.17 -14.22 -7.00
CA LEU A 310 -6.57 -14.40 -7.36
C LEU A 310 -7.25 -13.11 -7.80
N PHE A 311 -6.99 -12.01 -7.08
CA PHE A 311 -7.42 -10.69 -7.52
C PHE A 311 -6.79 -10.30 -8.86
N GLY A 312 -5.48 -10.53 -9.04
CA GLY A 312 -4.79 -10.27 -10.30
C GLY A 312 -5.44 -11.02 -11.47
N LEU A 313 -5.81 -12.27 -11.26
CA LEU A 313 -6.53 -13.07 -12.26
C LEU A 313 -7.91 -12.47 -12.57
N ALA A 314 -8.68 -12.15 -11.52
CA ALA A 314 -10.02 -11.57 -11.68
C ALA A 314 -9.97 -10.22 -12.42
N ALA A 315 -9.04 -9.33 -12.03
CA ALA A 315 -8.85 -8.04 -12.67
C ALA A 315 -8.46 -8.21 -14.15
N ALA A 316 -7.54 -9.13 -14.46
CA ALA A 316 -7.12 -9.38 -15.82
C ALA A 316 -8.27 -9.95 -16.68
N VAL A 317 -9.12 -10.83 -16.12
CA VAL A 317 -10.30 -11.35 -16.82
C VAL A 317 -11.33 -10.23 -17.07
N LEU A 318 -11.63 -9.39 -16.09
CA LEU A 318 -12.56 -8.26 -16.25
C LEU A 318 -12.07 -7.27 -17.31
N VAL A 319 -10.78 -6.91 -17.28
CA VAL A 319 -10.16 -6.04 -18.30
C VAL A 319 -10.18 -6.70 -19.67
N LEU A 320 -9.97 -8.02 -19.77
CA LEU A 320 -10.06 -8.74 -21.03
C LEU A 320 -11.50 -8.74 -21.59
N LEU A 321 -12.51 -8.93 -20.73
CA LEU A 321 -13.92 -8.89 -21.15
C LEU A 321 -14.30 -7.49 -21.68
N GLU A 322 -13.83 -6.43 -21.04
CA GLU A 322 -13.99 -5.07 -21.53
C GLU A 322 -13.24 -4.85 -22.86
N ALA A 323 -11.99 -5.31 -22.95
CA ALA A 323 -11.17 -5.20 -24.15
C ALA A 323 -11.77 -5.88 -25.39
N ARG A 324 -12.56 -6.94 -25.20
CA ARG A 324 -13.25 -7.64 -26.28
C ARG A 324 -14.40 -6.82 -26.87
N GLN A 325 -14.96 -5.95 -26.07
CA GLN A 325 -16.06 -5.04 -26.47
C GLN A 325 -15.49 -3.71 -26.96
N GLU A 326 -14.56 -3.15 -26.20
CA GLU A 326 -13.97 -1.82 -26.41
C GLU A 326 -12.43 -1.89 -26.26
N PRO A 327 -11.69 -2.15 -27.35
CA PRO A 327 -10.24 -2.37 -27.29
C PRO A 327 -9.45 -1.20 -26.67
N TYR A 328 -9.90 0.03 -26.87
CA TYR A 328 -9.24 1.22 -26.31
C TYR A 328 -9.42 1.37 -24.80
N ALA A 329 -10.39 0.67 -24.20
CA ALA A 329 -10.60 0.68 -22.76
C ALA A 329 -9.34 0.20 -21.99
N VAL A 330 -8.61 -0.76 -22.55
CA VAL A 330 -7.36 -1.28 -21.94
C VAL A 330 -6.33 -0.17 -21.82
N ILE A 331 -6.19 0.68 -22.85
CA ILE A 331 -5.22 1.78 -22.86
C ILE A 331 -5.60 2.78 -21.75
N VAL A 332 -6.89 3.17 -21.69
CA VAL A 332 -7.38 4.11 -20.68
C VAL A 332 -7.15 3.54 -19.27
N LEU A 333 -7.52 2.28 -19.03
CA LEU A 333 -7.33 1.63 -17.73
C LEU A 333 -5.85 1.47 -17.36
N THR A 334 -4.98 1.11 -18.30
CA THR A 334 -3.55 0.95 -17.99
C THR A 334 -2.87 2.29 -17.69
N VAL A 335 -3.17 3.35 -18.42
CA VAL A 335 -2.65 4.69 -18.14
C VAL A 335 -3.19 5.20 -16.80
N SER A 336 -4.46 4.91 -16.49
CA SER A 336 -5.09 5.33 -15.23
C SER A 336 -4.48 4.68 -13.97
N MET A 337 -3.67 3.62 -14.12
CA MET A 337 -2.98 2.97 -12.99
C MET A 337 -2.06 3.94 -12.22
N GLY A 338 -1.45 4.92 -12.91
CA GLY A 338 -0.63 5.95 -12.26
C GLY A 338 -1.45 6.85 -11.31
N PRO A 339 -2.48 7.53 -11.80
CA PRO A 339 -3.43 8.26 -10.96
C PRO A 339 -4.07 7.38 -9.88
N ALA A 340 -4.41 6.12 -10.17
CA ALA A 340 -4.95 5.19 -9.20
C ALA A 340 -3.99 4.96 -8.02
N GLU A 341 -2.71 4.68 -8.31
CA GLU A 341 -1.67 4.51 -7.29
C GLU A 341 -1.47 5.78 -6.46
N TRP A 342 -1.41 6.95 -7.11
CA TRP A 342 -1.28 8.24 -6.43
C TRP A 342 -2.43 8.48 -5.44
N LEU A 343 -3.68 8.17 -5.84
CA LEU A 343 -4.86 8.33 -5.01
C LEU A 343 -4.90 7.32 -3.84
N LEU A 344 -4.32 6.12 -3.98
CA LEU A 344 -4.17 5.18 -2.86
C LEU A 344 -3.28 5.76 -1.76
N TYR A 345 -2.13 6.34 -2.12
CA TYR A 345 -1.27 7.04 -1.16
C TYR A 345 -2.00 8.24 -0.53
N ARG A 346 -2.69 9.03 -1.36
CA ARG A 346 -3.44 10.19 -0.89
C ARG A 346 -4.54 9.81 0.09
N TYR A 347 -5.32 8.76 -0.23
CA TYR A 347 -6.35 8.24 0.67
C TYR A 347 -5.76 7.86 2.03
N ARG A 348 -4.62 7.21 2.04
CA ARG A 348 -3.96 6.80 3.29
C ARG A 348 -3.54 8.00 4.14
N GLY A 349 -2.90 8.99 3.55
CA GLY A 349 -2.54 10.24 4.25
C GLY A 349 -3.77 10.95 4.82
N LEU A 350 -4.86 11.04 4.03
CA LEU A 350 -6.13 11.62 4.48
C LEU A 350 -6.78 10.81 5.61
N SER A 351 -6.68 9.48 5.58
CA SER A 351 -7.24 8.62 6.63
C SER A 351 -6.50 8.78 7.95
N VAL A 352 -5.17 8.90 7.93
CA VAL A 352 -4.36 9.19 9.12
C VAL A 352 -4.67 10.59 9.67
N ALA A 353 -4.83 11.59 8.79
CA ALA A 353 -5.24 12.94 9.20
C ALA A 353 -6.65 12.93 9.80
N ALA A 354 -7.58 12.18 9.20
CA ALA A 354 -8.95 12.02 9.72
C ALA A 354 -8.95 11.36 11.11
N LEU A 355 -8.11 10.33 11.32
CA LEU A 355 -7.97 9.66 12.62
C LEU A 355 -7.51 10.64 13.71
N ARG A 356 -6.50 11.47 13.41
CA ARG A 356 -5.97 12.46 14.34
C ARG A 356 -6.98 13.58 14.68
N ALA A 357 -7.84 13.93 13.71
CA ALA A 357 -8.81 15.01 13.85
C ALA A 357 -10.17 14.57 14.38
N ALA A 358 -10.45 13.24 14.44
CA ALA A 358 -11.73 12.73 14.88
C ALA A 358 -11.78 12.58 16.40
N THR A 359 -12.82 13.12 17.01
CA THR A 359 -13.08 13.00 18.47
C THR A 359 -14.13 11.93 18.78
N THR A 360 -14.87 11.46 17.78
CA THR A 360 -15.91 10.44 17.92
C THR A 360 -15.83 9.39 16.81
N PRO A 361 -16.24 8.13 17.07
CA PRO A 361 -16.27 7.09 16.04
C PRO A 361 -17.14 7.45 14.82
N GLY A 362 -18.31 8.09 15.06
CA GLY A 362 -19.19 8.56 13.98
C GLY A 362 -18.56 9.66 13.14
N GLY A 363 -17.86 10.61 13.77
CA GLY A 363 -17.11 11.65 13.07
C GLY A 363 -15.96 11.08 12.23
N PHE A 364 -15.30 10.02 12.71
CA PHE A 364 -14.28 9.31 11.93
C PHE A 364 -14.88 8.60 10.72
N LEU A 365 -16.01 7.89 10.88
CA LEU A 365 -16.72 7.23 9.78
C LEU A 365 -17.13 8.22 8.69
N LEU A 366 -17.70 9.38 9.05
CA LEU A 366 -18.06 10.42 8.07
C LEU A 366 -16.83 10.93 7.30
N ARG A 367 -15.74 11.24 7.98
CA ARG A 367 -14.48 11.65 7.31
C ARG A 367 -13.91 10.57 6.40
N THR A 368 -14.04 9.30 6.80
CA THR A 368 -13.63 8.16 5.95
C THR A 368 -14.50 8.08 4.70
N ALA A 369 -15.80 8.29 4.81
CA ALA A 369 -16.72 8.34 3.68
C ALA A 369 -16.41 9.52 2.75
N ASP A 370 -16.15 10.70 3.30
CA ASP A 370 -15.74 11.88 2.53
C ASP A 370 -14.43 11.63 1.77
N ASN A 371 -13.43 11.05 2.44
CA ASN A 371 -12.14 10.71 1.83
C ASN A 371 -12.30 9.68 0.71
N LEU A 372 -13.14 8.64 0.92
CA LEU A 372 -13.44 7.64 -0.10
C LEU A 372 -14.10 8.30 -1.31
N THR A 373 -15.12 9.11 -1.07
CA THR A 373 -15.86 9.81 -2.13
C THR A 373 -14.92 10.74 -2.91
N LEU A 374 -14.12 11.54 -2.21
CA LEU A 374 -13.17 12.47 -2.83
C LEU A 374 -12.14 11.73 -3.72
N CYS A 375 -11.53 10.66 -3.20
CA CYS A 375 -10.54 9.91 -3.96
C CYS A 375 -11.17 9.13 -5.11
N LEU A 376 -12.34 8.54 -4.91
CA LEU A 376 -13.05 7.81 -5.96
C LEU A 376 -13.50 8.76 -7.08
N LEU A 377 -14.08 9.90 -6.75
CA LEU A 377 -14.43 10.93 -7.73
C LEU A 377 -13.18 11.47 -8.44
N GLY A 378 -12.11 11.73 -7.70
CA GLY A 378 -10.82 12.16 -8.28
C GLY A 378 -10.24 11.14 -9.25
N TYR A 379 -10.51 9.84 -9.07
CA TYR A 379 -10.13 8.78 -9.98
C TYR A 379 -11.07 8.69 -11.20
N LEU A 380 -12.38 8.73 -10.98
CA LEU A 380 -13.38 8.52 -12.04
C LEU A 380 -13.57 9.73 -12.94
N LEU A 381 -13.39 10.94 -12.39
CA LEU A 381 -13.59 12.18 -13.14
C LEU A 381 -12.73 12.28 -14.40
N PRO A 382 -11.40 12.02 -14.39
CA PRO A 382 -10.59 12.01 -15.60
C PRO A 382 -10.84 10.82 -16.52
N LEU A 383 -11.37 9.70 -16.01
CA LEU A 383 -11.74 8.56 -16.85
C LEU A 383 -12.93 8.85 -17.76
N TRP A 384 -13.86 9.70 -17.33
CA TRP A 384 -15.01 10.09 -18.13
C TRP A 384 -14.63 10.72 -19.48
N PRO A 385 -13.90 11.85 -19.51
CA PRO A 385 -13.47 12.43 -20.78
C PRO A 385 -12.52 11.52 -21.57
N ALA A 386 -11.69 10.74 -20.91
CA ALA A 386 -10.82 9.75 -21.58
C ALA A 386 -11.65 8.69 -22.32
N ALA A 387 -12.74 8.20 -21.73
CA ALA A 387 -13.67 7.29 -22.38
C ALA A 387 -14.32 7.93 -23.62
N LEU A 388 -14.81 9.18 -23.49
CA LEU A 388 -15.41 9.90 -24.60
C LEU A 388 -14.42 10.15 -25.76
N LEU A 389 -13.18 10.51 -25.44
CA LEU A 389 -12.13 10.75 -26.44
C LEU A 389 -11.73 9.49 -27.20
N THR A 390 -11.82 8.34 -26.55
CA THR A 390 -11.47 7.04 -27.15
C THR A 390 -12.69 6.30 -27.74
N GLY A 391 -13.90 6.86 -27.62
CA GLY A 391 -15.15 6.25 -28.10
C GLY A 391 -15.62 5.07 -27.25
N VAL A 392 -15.05 4.89 -26.05
CA VAL A 392 -15.41 3.79 -25.13
C VAL A 392 -16.68 4.16 -24.36
N GLY A 393 -17.53 3.16 -24.11
CA GLY A 393 -18.74 3.34 -23.29
C GLY A 393 -18.40 3.74 -21.84
N PRO A 394 -18.70 5.01 -21.41
CA PRO A 394 -18.17 5.52 -20.15
C PRO A 394 -18.71 4.79 -18.92
N VAL A 395 -19.94 4.29 -18.94
CA VAL A 395 -20.58 3.65 -17.77
C VAL A 395 -19.89 2.33 -17.40
N ALA A 396 -19.58 1.48 -18.39
CA ALA A 396 -18.91 0.22 -18.16
C ALA A 396 -17.47 0.47 -17.64
N LEU A 397 -16.74 1.38 -18.30
CA LEU A 397 -15.38 1.73 -17.92
C LEU A 397 -15.30 2.32 -16.49
N LEU A 398 -16.22 3.21 -16.13
CA LEU A 398 -16.25 3.81 -14.78
C LEU A 398 -16.63 2.78 -13.71
N ALA A 399 -17.61 1.91 -13.98
CA ALA A 399 -17.98 0.84 -13.06
C ALA A 399 -16.80 -0.12 -12.82
N LEU A 400 -16.10 -0.52 -13.89
CA LEU A 400 -14.93 -1.37 -13.81
C LEU A 400 -13.77 -0.65 -13.09
N GLY A 401 -13.49 0.60 -13.43
CA GLY A 401 -12.47 1.41 -12.77
C GLY A 401 -12.74 1.55 -11.27
N ALA A 402 -13.98 1.85 -10.87
CA ALA A 402 -14.38 1.95 -9.48
C ALA A 402 -14.18 0.61 -8.73
N ALA A 403 -14.58 -0.52 -9.33
CA ALA A 403 -14.39 -1.85 -8.75
C ALA A 403 -12.91 -2.16 -8.54
N LEU A 404 -12.06 -1.93 -9.56
CA LEU A 404 -10.63 -2.21 -9.48
C LEU A 404 -9.94 -1.32 -8.44
N TRP A 405 -10.26 -0.01 -8.43
CA TRP A 405 -9.63 0.91 -7.48
C TRP A 405 -10.01 0.63 -6.03
N THR A 406 -11.28 0.39 -5.74
CA THR A 406 -11.76 0.04 -4.39
C THR A 406 -11.21 -1.31 -3.92
N ALA A 407 -11.06 -2.27 -4.83
CA ALA A 407 -10.41 -3.55 -4.55
C ALA A 407 -8.92 -3.38 -4.18
N LEU A 408 -8.18 -2.56 -4.93
CA LEU A 408 -6.78 -2.21 -4.63
C LEU A 408 -6.66 -1.48 -3.28
N LEU A 409 -7.62 -0.60 -2.98
CA LEU A 409 -7.66 0.10 -1.69
C LEU A 409 -7.79 -0.91 -0.53
N LEU A 410 -8.72 -1.85 -0.60
CA LEU A 410 -8.89 -2.88 0.43
C LEU A 410 -7.64 -3.77 0.57
N GLN A 411 -6.97 -4.09 -0.55
CA GLN A 411 -5.70 -4.84 -0.49
C GLN A 411 -4.60 -4.05 0.21
N ALA A 412 -4.53 -2.74 -0.03
CA ALA A 412 -3.56 -1.87 0.61
C ALA A 412 -3.72 -1.81 2.14
N PHE A 413 -4.93 -2.06 2.64
CA PHE A 413 -5.25 -2.16 4.06
C PHE A 413 -5.36 -3.62 4.58
N GLY A 414 -4.85 -4.60 3.82
CA GLY A 414 -4.76 -6.00 4.27
C GLY A 414 -6.02 -6.85 4.06
N ALA A 415 -7.15 -6.27 3.60
CA ALA A 415 -8.38 -7.02 3.33
C ALA A 415 -8.37 -7.74 1.96
N ALA A 416 -7.27 -8.44 1.66
CA ALA A 416 -7.01 -9.00 0.33
C ALA A 416 -7.96 -10.12 -0.06
N TRP A 417 -8.41 -10.96 0.88
CA TRP A 417 -9.38 -12.03 0.57
C TRP A 417 -10.74 -11.50 0.13
N LEU A 418 -11.23 -10.46 0.79
CA LEU A 418 -12.52 -9.85 0.43
C LEU A 418 -12.44 -9.25 -0.98
N SER A 419 -11.39 -8.49 -1.24
CA SER A 419 -11.09 -7.92 -2.56
C SER A 419 -11.04 -9.01 -3.65
N ALA A 420 -10.32 -10.11 -3.39
CA ALA A 420 -10.19 -11.22 -4.33
C ALA A 420 -11.54 -11.92 -4.60
N LEU A 421 -12.29 -12.24 -3.56
CA LEU A 421 -13.57 -12.96 -3.69
C LEU A 421 -14.60 -12.14 -4.46
N VAL A 422 -14.78 -10.86 -4.12
CA VAL A 422 -15.73 -9.98 -4.80
C VAL A 422 -15.35 -9.79 -6.27
N SER A 423 -14.05 -9.59 -6.56
CA SER A 423 -13.58 -9.45 -7.94
C SER A 423 -13.71 -10.76 -8.74
N LEU A 424 -13.45 -11.93 -8.12
CA LEU A 424 -13.64 -13.23 -8.78
C LEU A 424 -15.11 -13.52 -9.08
N THR A 425 -16.02 -13.18 -8.17
CA THR A 425 -17.45 -13.35 -8.41
C THR A 425 -17.93 -12.47 -9.57
N ALA A 426 -17.45 -11.22 -9.64
CA ALA A 426 -17.75 -10.32 -10.75
C ALA A 426 -17.19 -10.86 -12.08
N ALA A 427 -15.92 -11.29 -12.08
CA ALA A 427 -15.28 -11.86 -13.27
C ALA A 427 -15.95 -13.16 -13.71
N GLY A 428 -16.29 -14.03 -12.77
CA GLY A 428 -16.99 -15.28 -13.03
C GLY A 428 -18.41 -15.07 -13.57
N GLY A 429 -19.16 -14.13 -12.99
CA GLY A 429 -20.51 -13.77 -13.42
C GLY A 429 -20.52 -13.18 -14.85
N ALA A 430 -19.71 -12.15 -15.09
CA ALA A 430 -19.58 -11.54 -16.42
C ALA A 430 -19.04 -12.54 -17.46
N GLY A 431 -18.04 -13.36 -17.07
CA GLY A 431 -17.47 -14.40 -17.92
C GLY A 431 -18.47 -15.49 -18.28
N ALA A 432 -19.29 -15.95 -17.33
CA ALA A 432 -20.32 -16.96 -17.57
C ALA A 432 -21.38 -16.47 -18.58
N VAL A 433 -21.85 -15.21 -18.41
CA VAL A 433 -22.79 -14.61 -19.37
C VAL A 433 -22.19 -14.55 -20.77
N THR A 434 -20.91 -14.19 -20.88
CA THR A 434 -20.20 -14.10 -22.16
C THR A 434 -19.94 -15.46 -22.80
N LEU A 435 -19.62 -16.50 -22.00
CA LEU A 435 -19.30 -17.83 -22.50
C LEU A 435 -20.54 -18.64 -22.91
N PHE A 436 -21.65 -18.47 -22.18
CA PHE A 436 -22.89 -19.21 -22.40
C PHE A 436 -23.97 -18.41 -23.12
N ASP A 437 -23.61 -17.19 -23.61
CA ASP A 437 -24.50 -16.29 -24.33
C ASP A 437 -25.84 -16.03 -23.60
N LEU A 438 -25.73 -15.77 -22.31
CA LEU A 438 -26.90 -15.57 -21.44
C LEU A 438 -27.41 -14.13 -21.48
N SER A 439 -28.70 -13.93 -21.15
CA SER A 439 -29.26 -12.59 -20.85
C SER A 439 -28.68 -12.06 -19.54
N PRO A 440 -28.34 -10.75 -19.45
CA PRO A 440 -28.73 -9.61 -20.31
C PRO A 440 -27.73 -9.31 -21.46
N GLY A 441 -26.81 -10.18 -21.77
CA GLY A 441 -25.76 -9.98 -22.76
C GLY A 441 -24.43 -9.45 -22.17
N PRO A 442 -23.32 -9.59 -22.90
CA PRO A 442 -21.95 -9.41 -22.35
C PRO A 442 -21.69 -7.97 -21.86
N VAL A 443 -22.13 -6.93 -22.57
CA VAL A 443 -21.93 -5.52 -22.18
C VAL A 443 -22.64 -5.20 -20.87
N ALA A 444 -23.93 -5.54 -20.80
CA ALA A 444 -24.75 -5.29 -19.62
C ALA A 444 -24.27 -6.11 -18.42
N ALA A 445 -23.93 -7.38 -18.63
CA ALA A 445 -23.43 -8.25 -17.57
C ALA A 445 -22.12 -7.72 -16.97
N LEU A 446 -21.15 -7.31 -17.79
CA LEU A 446 -19.89 -6.75 -17.31
C LEU A 446 -20.12 -5.45 -16.52
N THR A 447 -20.98 -4.57 -17.04
CA THR A 447 -21.33 -3.31 -16.36
C THR A 447 -22.01 -3.58 -15.01
N LEU A 448 -22.99 -4.48 -14.97
CA LEU A 448 -23.75 -4.80 -13.74
C LEU A 448 -22.85 -5.50 -12.71
N CYS A 449 -22.05 -6.49 -13.13
CA CYS A 449 -21.14 -7.19 -12.23
C CYS A 449 -20.05 -6.24 -11.67
N SER A 450 -19.51 -5.36 -12.51
CA SER A 450 -18.52 -4.36 -12.09
C SER A 450 -19.13 -3.32 -11.15
N ALA A 451 -20.33 -2.82 -11.43
CA ALA A 451 -21.04 -1.88 -10.57
C ALA A 451 -21.40 -2.51 -9.22
N ALA A 452 -21.91 -3.75 -9.22
CA ALA A 452 -22.20 -4.49 -8.00
C ALA A 452 -20.93 -4.73 -7.16
N ALA A 453 -19.81 -5.10 -7.81
CA ALA A 453 -18.53 -5.25 -7.14
C ALA A 453 -18.04 -3.92 -6.56
N ALA A 454 -18.10 -2.82 -7.32
CA ALA A 454 -17.72 -1.49 -6.85
C ALA A 454 -18.53 -1.06 -5.62
N LEU A 455 -19.84 -1.29 -5.63
CA LEU A 455 -20.71 -0.99 -4.50
C LEU A 455 -20.37 -1.84 -3.28
N CYS A 456 -20.27 -3.17 -3.45
CA CYS A 456 -19.93 -4.10 -2.38
C CYS A 456 -18.57 -3.75 -1.74
N LEU A 457 -17.56 -3.47 -2.55
CA LEU A 457 -16.24 -3.10 -2.09
C LEU A 457 -16.23 -1.73 -1.40
N SER A 458 -16.98 -0.74 -1.92
CA SER A 458 -17.10 0.59 -1.29
C SER A 458 -17.79 0.51 0.09
N VAL A 459 -18.86 -0.28 0.21
CA VAL A 459 -19.49 -0.56 1.51
C VAL A 459 -18.53 -1.25 2.45
N SER A 460 -17.74 -2.21 1.94
CA SER A 460 -16.71 -2.91 2.72
C SER A 460 -15.59 -1.98 3.19
N VAL A 461 -15.18 -1.01 2.36
CA VAL A 461 -14.23 0.04 2.76
C VAL A 461 -14.80 0.82 3.94
N LEU A 462 -16.05 1.29 3.86
CA LEU A 462 -16.68 2.05 4.94
C LEU A 462 -16.81 1.22 6.21
N TRP A 463 -17.18 -0.05 6.08
CA TRP A 463 -17.36 -0.95 7.23
C TRP A 463 -16.04 -1.31 7.92
N LEU A 464 -14.98 -1.58 7.16
CA LEU A 464 -13.66 -1.97 7.68
C LEU A 464 -12.81 -0.75 8.06
N LEU A 465 -12.66 0.20 7.14
CA LEU A 465 -11.77 1.36 7.32
C LEU A 465 -12.43 2.53 8.03
N GLY A 466 -13.75 2.52 8.22
CA GLY A 466 -14.47 3.46 9.08
C GLY A 466 -14.25 3.21 10.58
N ARG A 467 -13.47 2.18 10.95
CA ARG A 467 -13.05 1.89 12.32
C ARG A 467 -11.60 2.33 12.52
N PRO A 468 -11.21 2.83 13.72
CA PRO A 468 -9.84 3.29 13.99
C PRO A 468 -8.77 2.20 13.88
N ALA A 469 -9.09 0.97 14.29
CA ALA A 469 -8.15 -0.14 14.42
C ALA A 469 -7.28 -0.45 13.17
N PRO A 470 -7.78 -0.39 11.91
CA PRO A 470 -6.96 -0.62 10.73
C PRO A 470 -5.93 0.48 10.42
N HIS A 471 -6.01 1.62 11.12
CA HIS A 471 -5.16 2.80 10.89
C HIS A 471 -4.15 3.02 12.03
N ALA A 472 -4.27 2.23 13.11
CA ALA A 472 -3.42 2.31 14.30
C ALA A 472 -2.06 1.63 14.10
#